data_849c75c76689ca7a03054bf4b981b70d
#
_entry.id   849c75c76689ca7a03054bf4b981b70d
#
_cell.length_a   1.000
_cell.length_b   1.000
_cell.length_c   1.000
_cell.angle_alpha   90.00
_cell.angle_beta   90.00
_cell.angle_gamma   90.00
#
_symmetry.space_group_name_H-M   'P 1'
#
loop_
_entity.id
_entity.type
_entity.pdbx_description
1 polymer ?
#
loop_
_entity_poly.entity_id
_entity_poly.type
_entity_poly.pdbx_seq_one_letter_code
_entity_poly.pdbx_strand_id
1 'polypeptide(L)'
;EYGTPEQIQTYLRPMFTTEEIWCQLFSEPGSGSDLASLSTKAVDDGDGFIVNGQKVWTTLGHLAKWGLIVTRTDPDVPKHRGLTFFIVDMESDGVDVRPLRQITGEAEFNEVYFTDVKIPKENILGSLGDGWRVSLAILMNERVAIGGNVRERGSGAPGHLVQLWNDKEL
;
A
#
# COMPACT_ATOMS: atom_id res chain seq x y z
N GLU A 1 -4.03 15.40 -3.04
CA GLU A 1 -5.39 15.77 -2.61
C GLU A 1 -5.51 15.80 -1.08
N TYR A 2 -4.90 14.82 -0.38
CA TYR A 2 -5.01 14.67 1.08
C TYR A 2 -3.76 15.13 1.85
N GLY A 3 -2.66 15.37 1.16
CA GLY A 3 -1.43 15.86 1.79
C GLY A 3 -1.52 17.34 2.15
N THR A 4 -0.88 17.71 3.27
CA THR A 4 -0.67 19.12 3.65
C THR A 4 0.32 19.80 2.68
N PRO A 5 0.37 21.14 2.63
CA PRO A 5 1.38 21.86 1.82
C PRO A 5 2.82 21.40 2.14
N GLU A 6 3.12 21.16 3.42
CA GLU A 6 4.44 20.72 3.89
C GLU A 6 4.75 19.29 3.40
N GLN A 7 3.77 18.38 3.50
CA GLN A 7 3.91 17.02 2.98
C GLN A 7 4.10 17.02 1.46
N ILE A 8 3.35 17.84 0.73
CA ILE A 8 3.49 17.98 -0.73
C ILE A 8 4.90 18.48 -1.07
N GLN A 9 5.37 19.51 -0.36
CA GLN A 9 6.71 20.07 -0.61
C GLN A 9 7.82 19.05 -0.31
N THR A 10 7.66 18.26 0.76
CA THR A 10 8.68 17.29 1.19
C THR A 10 8.72 16.06 0.30
N TYR A 11 7.55 15.48 -0.01
CA TYR A 11 7.48 14.12 -0.57
C TYR A 11 7.23 14.06 -2.07
N LEU A 12 6.54 15.06 -2.65
CA LEU A 12 6.00 14.90 -4.00
C LEU A 12 7.11 14.84 -5.06
N ARG A 13 8.11 15.71 -4.98
CA ARG A 13 9.21 15.74 -5.96
C ARG A 13 10.06 14.47 -5.91
N PRO A 14 10.62 14.03 -4.77
CA PRO A 14 11.40 12.79 -4.69
C PRO A 14 10.62 11.55 -5.13
N MET A 15 9.32 11.49 -4.86
CA MET A 15 8.42 10.43 -5.32
C MET A 15 8.32 10.42 -6.85
N PHE A 16 8.09 11.57 -7.49
CA PHE A 16 7.94 11.66 -8.94
C PHE A 16 9.24 11.43 -9.71
N THR A 17 10.37 11.83 -9.13
CA THR A 17 11.70 11.61 -9.73
C THR A 17 12.27 10.24 -9.45
N THR A 18 11.54 9.42 -8.67
CA THR A 18 12.01 8.11 -8.19
C THR A 18 13.30 8.15 -7.37
N GLU A 19 13.65 9.33 -6.82
CA GLU A 19 14.74 9.46 -5.85
C GLU A 19 14.42 8.69 -4.56
N GLU A 20 13.12 8.62 -4.21
CA GLU A 20 12.61 7.85 -3.09
C GLU A 20 11.49 6.91 -3.54
N ILE A 21 11.66 5.63 -3.28
CA ILE A 21 10.67 4.60 -3.60
C ILE A 21 9.63 4.55 -2.48
N TRP A 22 8.37 4.37 -2.88
CA TRP A 22 7.21 4.28 -2.00
C TRP A 22 6.53 2.93 -2.14
N CYS A 23 5.98 2.42 -1.05
CA CYS A 23 5.17 1.22 -1.06
C CYS A 23 3.79 1.43 -0.42
N GLN A 24 2.85 0.53 -0.74
CA GLN A 24 1.51 0.51 -0.15
C GLN A 24 1.41 -0.59 0.90
N LEU A 25 0.99 -0.22 2.11
CA LEU A 25 0.87 -1.09 3.27
C LEU A 25 -0.61 -1.23 3.67
N PHE A 26 -1.37 -1.96 2.84
CA PHE A 26 -2.82 -2.10 2.96
C PHE A 26 -3.22 -3.46 3.50
N SER A 27 -3.02 -4.51 2.70
CA SER A 27 -3.45 -5.87 3.01
C SER A 27 -2.76 -6.45 4.23
N GLU A 28 -3.51 -7.29 4.95
CA GLU A 28 -3.01 -8.08 6.08
C GLU A 28 -3.32 -9.57 5.82
N PRO A 29 -2.70 -10.52 6.54
CA PRO A 29 -3.03 -11.94 6.39
C PRO A 29 -4.52 -12.25 6.56
N GLY A 30 -5.22 -11.51 7.43
CA GLY A 30 -6.65 -11.65 7.69
C GLY A 30 -7.54 -10.64 6.97
N SER A 31 -6.99 -9.71 6.19
CA SER A 31 -7.73 -8.59 5.61
C SER A 31 -7.17 -8.18 4.25
N GLY A 32 -7.84 -8.61 3.20
CA GLY A 32 -7.54 -8.23 1.82
C GLY A 32 -8.73 -7.52 1.19
N SER A 33 -9.68 -8.27 0.59
CA SER A 33 -10.89 -7.70 -0.02
C SER A 33 -11.75 -6.93 0.98
N ASP A 34 -11.82 -7.37 2.23
CA ASP A 34 -12.41 -6.62 3.32
C ASP A 34 -11.34 -5.81 4.05
N LEU A 35 -10.76 -4.82 3.36
CA LEU A 35 -9.70 -3.97 3.90
C LEU A 35 -10.10 -3.28 5.20
N ALA A 36 -11.38 -2.88 5.34
CA ALA A 36 -11.85 -2.22 6.55
C ALA A 36 -11.76 -3.08 7.82
N SER A 37 -11.57 -4.40 7.69
CA SER A 37 -11.38 -5.32 8.83
C SER A 37 -9.92 -5.47 9.24
N LEU A 38 -9.02 -4.62 8.76
CA LEU A 38 -7.62 -4.60 9.15
C LEU A 38 -7.44 -4.45 10.68
N SER A 39 -6.36 -5.06 11.20
CA SER A 39 -6.07 -5.17 12.63
C SER A 39 -4.79 -4.44 13.07
N THR A 40 -3.92 -4.04 12.14
CA THR A 40 -2.76 -3.22 12.47
C THR A 40 -3.20 -1.97 13.23
N LYS A 41 -2.71 -1.80 14.46
CA LYS A 41 -3.14 -0.74 15.39
C LYS A 41 -2.18 0.44 15.32
N ALA A 42 -2.73 1.65 15.52
CA ALA A 42 -1.97 2.84 15.82
C ALA A 42 -2.58 3.49 17.06
N VAL A 43 -1.81 3.56 18.14
CA VAL A 43 -2.25 4.10 19.44
C VAL A 43 -1.56 5.43 19.66
N ASP A 44 -2.34 6.49 19.96
CA ASP A 44 -1.79 7.82 20.30
C ASP A 44 -0.98 7.72 21.61
N ASP A 45 0.28 8.13 21.61
CA ASP A 45 1.18 8.19 22.78
C ASP A 45 1.39 9.61 23.31
N GLY A 46 0.67 10.59 22.76
CA GLY A 46 0.79 12.00 23.09
C GLY A 46 1.59 12.78 22.06
N ASP A 47 2.76 12.32 21.66
CA ASP A 47 3.63 12.98 20.68
C ASP A 47 3.40 12.48 19.25
N GLY A 48 2.87 11.26 19.10
CA GLY A 48 2.64 10.60 17.83
C GLY A 48 1.74 9.39 17.98
N PHE A 49 2.04 8.35 17.20
CA PHE A 49 1.35 7.07 17.23
C PHE A 49 2.34 5.93 17.30
N ILE A 50 2.03 4.93 18.14
CA ILE A 50 2.75 3.67 18.21
C ILE A 50 2.00 2.65 17.35
N VAL A 51 2.67 2.14 16.32
CA VAL A 51 2.10 1.19 15.37
C VAL A 51 2.58 -0.22 15.63
N ASN A 52 1.62 -1.15 15.72
CA ASN A 52 1.86 -2.58 15.87
C ASN A 52 0.96 -3.38 14.93
N GLY A 53 1.55 -4.35 14.22
CA GLY A 53 0.81 -5.22 13.31
C GLY A 53 1.64 -5.80 12.19
N GLN A 54 0.96 -6.30 11.16
CA GLN A 54 1.59 -6.93 10.01
C GLN A 54 0.85 -6.52 8.73
N LYS A 55 1.61 -6.18 7.70
CA LYS A 55 1.12 -6.01 6.33
C LYS A 55 1.71 -7.08 5.42
N VAL A 56 1.01 -7.42 4.35
CA VAL A 56 1.42 -8.48 3.42
C VAL A 56 1.14 -8.05 1.98
N TRP A 57 1.80 -8.70 1.04
CA TRP A 57 1.73 -8.39 -0.40
C TRP A 57 2.22 -7.00 -0.75
N THR A 58 3.15 -6.47 0.05
CA THR A 58 3.72 -5.14 -0.16
C THR A 58 4.74 -5.19 -1.29
N THR A 59 4.37 -4.65 -2.45
CA THR A 59 5.27 -4.56 -3.62
C THR A 59 6.43 -3.62 -3.31
N LEU A 60 7.65 -4.08 -3.61
CA LEU A 60 8.91 -3.31 -3.42
C LEU A 60 9.16 -2.80 -2.00
N GLY A 61 8.50 -3.37 -0.98
CA GLY A 61 8.67 -2.93 0.42
C GLY A 61 10.13 -2.92 0.90
N HIS A 62 10.95 -3.85 0.38
CA HIS A 62 12.38 -3.96 0.70
C HIS A 62 13.26 -2.88 0.06
N LEU A 63 12.73 -2.08 -0.86
CA LEU A 63 13.41 -0.96 -1.52
C LEU A 63 12.80 0.38 -1.14
N ALA A 64 11.63 0.36 -0.50
CA ALA A 64 10.89 1.57 -0.20
C ALA A 64 11.52 2.36 0.95
N LYS A 65 11.68 3.66 0.76
CA LYS A 65 12.01 4.61 1.83
C LYS A 65 10.77 4.96 2.65
N TRP A 66 9.63 5.10 1.97
CA TRP A 66 8.36 5.52 2.56
C TRP A 66 7.26 4.51 2.30
N GLY A 67 6.39 4.32 3.28
CA GLY A 67 5.20 3.49 3.18
C GLY A 67 3.92 4.31 3.39
N LEU A 68 2.91 4.03 2.58
CA LEU A 68 1.55 4.51 2.76
C LEU A 68 0.78 3.45 3.56
N ILE A 69 0.61 3.67 4.86
CA ILE A 69 0.01 2.69 5.76
C ILE A 69 -1.38 3.10 6.24
N VAL A 70 -2.34 2.17 6.16
CA VAL A 70 -3.65 2.31 6.80
C VAL A 70 -3.70 1.45 8.06
N THR A 71 -4.15 2.06 9.16
CA THR A 71 -4.17 1.43 10.49
C THR A 71 -5.49 1.67 11.20
N ARG A 72 -5.75 0.90 12.25
CA ARG A 72 -6.87 1.10 13.16
C ARG A 72 -6.47 1.97 14.33
N THR A 73 -7.02 3.16 14.37
CA THR A 73 -6.82 4.12 15.48
C THR A 73 -7.96 4.10 16.50
N ASP A 74 -9.16 3.69 16.08
CA ASP A 74 -10.32 3.58 16.97
C ASP A 74 -11.05 2.24 16.72
N PRO A 75 -10.98 1.29 17.67
CA PRO A 75 -11.68 0.01 17.55
C PRO A 75 -13.15 0.04 17.96
N ASP A 76 -13.60 1.10 18.64
CA ASP A 76 -14.92 1.17 19.28
C ASP A 76 -16.00 1.78 18.37
N VAL A 77 -15.60 2.24 17.18
CA VAL A 77 -16.52 2.78 16.16
C VAL A 77 -16.71 1.79 15.00
N PRO A 78 -17.70 1.99 14.13
CA PRO A 78 -17.86 1.19 12.93
C PRO A 78 -16.56 1.09 12.13
N LYS A 79 -16.21 -0.11 11.63
CA LYS A 79 -14.88 -0.45 11.08
C LYS A 79 -14.32 0.54 10.06
N HIS A 80 -15.17 1.17 9.25
CA HIS A 80 -14.75 2.16 8.25
C HIS A 80 -14.41 3.54 8.85
N ARG A 81 -14.86 3.84 10.07
CA ARG A 81 -14.65 5.14 10.72
C ARG A 81 -13.45 5.16 11.65
N GLY A 82 -12.98 3.99 12.06
CA GLY A 82 -11.86 3.87 13.00
C GLY A 82 -10.51 3.73 12.33
N LEU A 83 -10.37 4.11 11.07
CA LEU A 83 -9.14 3.97 10.31
C LEU A 83 -8.47 5.32 10.11
N THR A 84 -7.13 5.34 10.22
CA THR A 84 -6.31 6.51 9.90
C THR A 84 -5.20 6.10 8.94
N PHE A 85 -4.83 7.02 8.08
CA PHE A 85 -3.82 6.82 7.07
C PHE A 85 -2.56 7.60 7.43
N PHE A 86 -1.39 6.97 7.32
CA PHE A 86 -0.11 7.57 7.68
C PHE A 86 0.94 7.39 6.59
N ILE A 87 1.93 8.26 6.61
CA ILE A 87 3.22 8.09 5.95
C ILE A 87 4.19 7.53 6.99
N VAL A 88 4.77 6.37 6.74
CA VAL A 88 5.76 5.73 7.62
C VAL A 88 7.12 5.67 6.94
N ASP A 89 8.17 5.98 7.69
CA ASP A 89 9.54 5.73 7.25
C ASP A 89 9.83 4.24 7.40
N MET A 90 10.13 3.57 6.29
CA MET A 90 10.38 2.13 6.24
C MET A 90 11.70 1.72 6.90
N GLU A 91 12.58 2.68 7.20
CA GLU A 91 13.84 2.48 7.93
C GLU A 91 13.70 2.75 9.43
N SER A 92 12.49 3.06 9.93
CA SER A 92 12.26 3.27 11.36
C SER A 92 12.53 2.02 12.18
N ASP A 93 13.03 2.22 13.39
CA ASP A 93 13.15 1.14 14.38
C ASP A 93 11.81 0.42 14.56
N GLY A 94 11.84 -0.93 14.52
CA GLY A 94 10.66 -1.78 14.66
C GLY A 94 9.97 -2.12 13.34
N VAL A 95 10.40 -1.60 12.21
CA VAL A 95 9.97 -2.06 10.88
C VAL A 95 10.86 -3.23 10.44
N ASP A 96 10.24 -4.39 10.17
CA ASP A 96 10.94 -5.59 9.69
C ASP A 96 10.29 -6.03 8.36
N VAL A 97 11.05 -5.92 7.27
CA VAL A 97 10.60 -6.25 5.91
C VAL A 97 11.15 -7.61 5.48
N ARG A 98 10.25 -8.54 5.18
CA ARG A 98 10.60 -9.92 4.78
C ARG A 98 10.11 -10.23 3.38
N PRO A 99 11.01 -10.41 2.40
CA PRO A 99 10.62 -10.78 1.04
C PRO A 99 9.87 -12.10 0.98
N LEU A 100 8.77 -12.13 0.21
CA LEU A 100 7.98 -13.33 -0.08
C LEU A 100 8.42 -13.93 -1.40
N ARG A 101 9.03 -15.12 -1.34
CA ARG A 101 9.46 -15.83 -2.55
C ARG A 101 8.25 -16.40 -3.29
N GLN A 102 8.04 -15.95 -4.51
CA GLN A 102 6.99 -16.40 -5.41
C GLN A 102 7.36 -17.71 -6.12
N ILE A 103 6.38 -18.38 -6.74
CA ILE A 103 6.59 -19.61 -7.52
C ILE A 103 7.54 -19.39 -8.72
N THR A 104 7.63 -18.15 -9.21
CA THR A 104 8.58 -17.73 -10.27
C THR A 104 10.03 -17.69 -9.80
N GLY A 105 10.27 -17.73 -8.48
CA GLY A 105 11.57 -17.55 -7.85
C GLY A 105 11.91 -16.09 -7.49
N GLU A 106 11.12 -15.13 -7.94
CA GLU A 106 11.24 -13.72 -7.61
C GLU A 106 10.68 -13.42 -6.22
N ALA A 107 10.99 -12.25 -5.65
CA ALA A 107 10.54 -11.81 -4.35
C ALA A 107 10.19 -10.31 -4.35
N GLU A 108 9.30 -9.91 -5.25
CA GLU A 108 8.83 -8.52 -5.35
C GLU A 108 7.89 -8.12 -4.22
N PHE A 109 7.12 -9.10 -3.69
CA PHE A 109 6.21 -8.89 -2.58
C PHE A 109 6.89 -9.12 -1.24
N ASN A 110 6.41 -8.44 -0.23
CA ASN A 110 6.97 -8.52 1.12
C ASN A 110 5.87 -8.66 2.17
N GLU A 111 6.21 -9.32 3.27
CA GLU A 111 5.58 -9.13 4.57
C GLU A 111 6.30 -7.99 5.28
N VAL A 112 5.55 -7.14 5.96
CA VAL A 112 6.11 -6.05 6.74
C VAL A 112 5.53 -6.10 8.14
N TYR A 113 6.40 -6.26 9.13
CA TYR A 113 6.05 -6.29 10.53
C TYR A 113 6.35 -4.95 11.19
N PHE A 114 5.44 -4.51 12.04
CA PHE A 114 5.56 -3.29 12.81
C PHE A 114 5.53 -3.66 14.28
N THR A 115 6.61 -3.34 15.02
CA THR A 115 6.73 -3.59 16.45
C THR A 115 7.12 -2.27 17.14
N ASP A 116 6.16 -1.66 17.81
CA ASP A 116 6.29 -0.37 18.49
C ASP A 116 6.87 0.75 17.63
N VAL A 117 6.52 0.75 16.33
CA VAL A 117 6.99 1.77 15.37
C VAL A 117 6.34 3.12 15.68
N LYS A 118 7.18 4.13 15.87
CA LYS A 118 6.72 5.51 16.14
C LYS A 118 6.47 6.27 14.85
N ILE A 119 5.28 6.83 14.72
CA ILE A 119 4.90 7.69 13.59
C ILE A 119 4.48 9.06 14.15
N PRO A 120 5.13 10.16 13.76
CA PRO A 120 4.76 11.51 14.19
C PRO A 120 3.35 11.91 13.71
N LYS A 121 2.69 12.82 14.44
CA LYS A 121 1.34 13.31 14.09
C LYS A 121 1.28 14.03 12.74
N GLU A 122 2.34 14.71 12.37
CA GLU A 122 2.49 15.38 11.07
C GLU A 122 2.48 14.40 9.88
N ASN A 123 2.70 13.11 10.13
CA ASN A 123 2.66 12.07 9.09
C ASN A 123 1.25 11.50 8.86
N ILE A 124 0.21 12.02 9.52
CA ILE A 124 -1.18 11.69 9.16
C ILE A 124 -1.46 12.24 7.75
N LEU A 125 -1.94 11.38 6.87
CA LEU A 125 -2.40 11.77 5.54
C LEU A 125 -3.93 11.91 5.56
N GLY A 126 -4.41 13.13 5.36
CA GLY A 126 -5.81 13.50 5.60
C GLY A 126 -6.05 13.89 7.05
N SER A 127 -7.02 13.28 7.71
CA SER A 127 -7.37 13.54 9.11
C SER A 127 -7.49 12.26 9.92
N LEU A 128 -7.40 12.37 11.23
CA LEU A 128 -7.65 11.24 12.13
C LEU A 128 -9.05 10.66 11.90
N GLY A 129 -9.16 9.35 11.73
CA GLY A 129 -10.43 8.66 11.43
C GLY A 129 -10.86 8.70 9.96
N ASP A 130 -10.13 9.38 9.08
CA ASP A 130 -10.48 9.56 7.66
C ASP A 130 -9.76 8.54 6.73
N GLY A 131 -9.05 7.58 7.30
CA GLY A 131 -8.23 6.63 6.58
C GLY A 131 -8.97 5.80 5.54
N TRP A 132 -10.26 5.51 5.75
CA TRP A 132 -11.07 4.81 4.77
C TRP A 132 -11.26 5.61 3.48
N ARG A 133 -11.58 6.91 3.60
CA ARG A 133 -11.76 7.82 2.45
C ARG A 133 -10.46 7.97 1.66
N VAL A 134 -9.33 8.14 2.36
CA VAL A 134 -8.01 8.22 1.74
C VAL A 134 -7.67 6.92 1.01
N SER A 135 -7.91 5.76 1.65
CA SER A 135 -7.68 4.44 1.04
C SER A 135 -8.49 4.25 -0.24
N LEU A 136 -9.77 4.63 -0.24
CA LEU A 136 -10.63 4.53 -1.41
C LEU A 136 -10.12 5.40 -2.57
N ALA A 137 -9.67 6.62 -2.29
CA ALA A 137 -9.11 7.49 -3.34
C ALA A 137 -7.88 6.88 -3.99
N ILE A 138 -6.97 6.29 -3.21
CA ILE A 138 -5.78 5.62 -3.73
C ILE A 138 -6.17 4.40 -4.57
N LEU A 139 -7.03 3.52 -4.07
CA LEU A 139 -7.48 2.32 -4.78
C LEU A 139 -8.24 2.64 -6.07
N MET A 140 -9.02 3.72 -6.10
CA MET A 140 -9.72 4.14 -7.32
C MET A 140 -8.76 4.66 -8.38
N ASN A 141 -7.75 5.44 -7.98
CA ASN A 141 -6.71 5.92 -8.90
C ASN A 141 -5.84 4.77 -9.42
N GLU A 142 -5.51 3.79 -8.57
CA GLU A 142 -4.80 2.57 -8.98
C GLU A 142 -5.59 1.79 -10.04
N ARG A 143 -6.91 1.61 -9.88
CA ARG A 143 -7.76 0.97 -10.88
C ARG A 143 -7.67 1.65 -12.25
N VAL A 144 -7.66 2.97 -12.27
CA VAL A 144 -7.54 3.73 -13.52
C VAL A 144 -6.16 3.50 -14.14
N ALA A 145 -5.10 3.53 -13.34
CA ALA A 145 -3.73 3.33 -13.80
C ALA A 145 -3.49 1.92 -14.36
N ILE A 146 -3.97 0.88 -13.66
CA ILE A 146 -3.83 -0.52 -14.08
C ILE A 146 -4.80 -0.87 -15.20
N GLY A 147 -6.05 -0.37 -15.15
CA GLY A 147 -7.11 -0.67 -16.11
C GLY A 147 -7.04 0.13 -17.41
N GLY A 148 -6.24 1.22 -17.45
CA GLY A 148 -6.13 2.10 -18.62
C GLY A 148 -5.47 1.46 -19.85
N ASN A 149 -4.75 0.35 -19.68
CA ASN A 149 -4.18 -0.45 -20.77
C ASN A 149 -5.12 -1.60 -21.16
N VAL A 150 -6.31 -1.29 -21.68
CA VAL A 150 -7.16 -2.29 -22.31
C VAL A 150 -6.47 -2.72 -23.61
N ARG A 151 -5.83 -3.88 -23.61
CA ARG A 151 -5.27 -4.49 -24.82
C ARG A 151 -6.41 -4.78 -25.80
N GLU A 152 -6.15 -4.57 -27.09
CA GLU A 152 -7.13 -4.93 -28.13
C GLU A 152 -7.57 -6.39 -27.97
N ARG A 153 -8.86 -6.61 -28.21
CA ARG A 153 -9.46 -7.97 -28.12
C ARG A 153 -8.78 -8.89 -29.14
N GLY A 154 -8.23 -10.01 -28.65
CA GLY A 154 -7.48 -10.94 -29.49
C GLY A 154 -5.98 -10.64 -29.61
N SER A 155 -5.44 -9.65 -28.83
CA SER A 155 -4.01 -9.41 -28.72
C SER A 155 -3.37 -10.20 -27.56
N GLY A 156 -2.04 -10.22 -27.52
CA GLY A 156 -1.26 -10.91 -26.49
C GLY A 156 -1.15 -12.41 -26.70
N ALA A 157 -0.76 -13.17 -25.66
CA ALA A 157 -0.51 -14.62 -25.75
C ALA A 157 -1.71 -15.43 -26.32
N PRO A 158 -2.98 -15.16 -25.92
CA PRO A 158 -4.13 -15.82 -26.54
C PRO A 158 -4.26 -15.55 -28.04
N GLY A 159 -4.02 -14.32 -28.48
CA GLY A 159 -4.05 -13.94 -29.90
C GLY A 159 -2.97 -14.67 -30.70
N HIS A 160 -1.74 -14.72 -30.15
CA HIS A 160 -0.64 -15.50 -30.74
C HIS A 160 -0.96 -17.00 -30.85
N LEU A 161 -1.57 -17.59 -29.83
CA LEU A 161 -1.96 -19.01 -29.88
C LEU A 161 -3.01 -19.27 -30.96
N VAL A 162 -4.00 -18.37 -31.13
CA VAL A 162 -5.00 -18.47 -32.19
C VAL A 162 -4.37 -18.32 -33.57
N GLN A 163 -3.40 -17.39 -33.73
CA GLN A 163 -2.66 -17.25 -35.00
C GLN A 163 -1.86 -18.50 -35.30
N LEU A 164 -1.08 -19.01 -34.32
CA LEU A 164 -0.29 -20.26 -34.49
C LEU A 164 -1.17 -21.47 -34.82
N TRP A 165 -2.38 -21.53 -34.26
CA TRP A 165 -3.33 -22.58 -34.59
C TRP A 165 -3.81 -22.48 -36.05
N ASN A 166 -4.17 -21.28 -36.48
CA ASN A 166 -4.64 -21.05 -37.85
C ASN A 166 -3.55 -21.25 -38.90
N ASP A 167 -2.28 -20.87 -38.58
CA ASP A 167 -1.13 -20.97 -39.49
C ASP A 167 -0.63 -22.44 -39.68
N LYS A 168 -0.98 -23.35 -38.77
CA LYS A 168 -0.49 -24.73 -38.81
C LYS A 168 -1.39 -25.69 -39.57
N GLU A 169 -2.50 -25.26 -40.13
CA GLU A 169 -3.44 -26.15 -40.85
C GLU A 169 -3.68 -27.49 -40.13
N LEU A 170 -3.84 -27.48 -38.81
CA LEU A 170 -4.03 -28.64 -37.96
C LEU A 170 -5.50 -28.99 -37.81
#